data_d24e2fbb36471b6d41488cd3eb6f89d5
#
_entry.id   d24e2fbb36471b6d41488cd3eb6f89d5
#
_cell.length_a   1.000
_cell.length_b   1.000
_cell.length_c   1.000
_cell.angle_alpha   90.00
_cell.angle_beta   90.00
_cell.angle_gamma   90.00
#
_symmetry.space_group_name_H-M   'P 1'
#
loop_
_entity.id
_entity.type
_entity.pdbx_description
1 polymer ?
#
loop_
_entity_poly.entity_id
_entity_poly.type
_entity_poly.pdbx_seq_one_letter_code
_entity_poly.pdbx_strand_id
1 'polypeptide(L)'
;VIRNDVERERARRRKENAAELSRRATASIRDFGDRVNPDAAKNPRAAVAEETVLGLLLLDDSHRRLAASGKLGLTADDFFTALGKRAYGDICRMEESDHGFDFSMLGEDFSTDEMGRLERCRKRREQLSENGTDVLTAAADVLRAEHAKGSSGSLSGDLEAKRRALALSKDKTPANGNN
;
A
#
# COMPACT_ATOMS: atom_id res chain seq x y z
N VAL A 1 26.44 16.12 -18.02
CA VAL A 1 25.60 17.20 -17.47
C VAL A 1 24.13 16.77 -17.54
N ILE A 2 23.61 16.34 -18.70
CA ILE A 2 22.17 16.01 -18.93
C ILE A 2 21.65 14.88 -18.03
N ARG A 3 22.42 13.84 -17.73
CA ARG A 3 22.00 12.71 -16.86
C ARG A 3 21.71 13.16 -15.43
N ASN A 4 22.56 14.03 -14.87
CA ASN A 4 22.39 14.52 -13.50
C ASN A 4 21.14 15.41 -13.35
N ASP A 5 20.77 16.14 -14.39
CA ASP A 5 19.59 17.01 -14.37
C ASP A 5 18.29 16.18 -14.42
N VAL A 6 18.28 15.09 -15.20
CA VAL A 6 17.16 14.15 -15.26
C VAL A 6 16.96 13.44 -13.90
N GLU A 7 18.04 13.02 -13.24
CA GLU A 7 17.96 12.38 -11.94
C GLU A 7 17.49 13.35 -10.85
N ARG A 8 17.95 14.59 -10.88
CA ARG A 8 17.48 15.66 -9.97
C ARG A 8 16.01 15.96 -10.16
N GLU A 9 15.55 16.04 -11.40
CA GLU A 9 14.14 16.28 -11.71
C GLU A 9 13.26 15.10 -11.27
N ARG A 10 13.69 13.85 -11.51
CA ARG A 10 13.00 12.67 -10.99
C ARG A 10 12.95 12.63 -9.46
N ALA A 11 14.02 12.99 -8.79
CA ALA A 11 14.07 13.06 -7.33
C ALA A 11 13.15 14.16 -6.77
N ARG A 12 13.07 15.32 -7.46
CA ARG A 12 12.14 16.39 -7.11
C ARG A 12 10.70 15.94 -7.25
N ARG A 13 10.33 15.36 -8.39
CA ARG A 13 8.96 14.83 -8.63
C ARG A 13 8.57 13.76 -7.63
N ARG A 14 9.50 12.85 -7.27
CA ARG A 14 9.25 11.85 -6.20
C ARG A 14 8.95 12.52 -4.85
N LYS A 15 9.67 13.57 -4.49
CA LYS A 15 9.43 14.34 -3.26
C LYS A 15 8.09 15.07 -3.29
N GLU A 16 7.75 15.69 -4.40
CA GLU A 16 6.49 16.40 -4.58
C GLU A 16 5.31 15.43 -4.51
N ASN A 17 5.38 14.29 -5.19
CA ASN A 17 4.36 13.24 -5.13
C ASN A 17 4.22 12.64 -3.72
N ALA A 18 5.33 12.40 -3.01
CA ALA A 18 5.30 11.92 -1.64
C ALA A 18 4.68 12.95 -0.67
N ALA A 19 4.96 14.24 -0.87
CA ALA A 19 4.36 15.31 -0.09
C ALA A 19 2.86 15.45 -0.37
N GLU A 20 2.42 15.29 -1.60
CA GLU A 20 1.01 15.32 -1.97
C GLU A 20 0.25 14.12 -1.40
N LEU A 21 0.81 12.91 -1.47
CA LEU A 21 0.26 11.72 -0.81
C LEU A 21 0.12 11.94 0.70
N SER A 22 1.11 12.55 1.33
CA SER A 22 1.07 12.87 2.77
C SER A 22 -0.03 13.88 3.11
N ARG A 23 -0.21 14.94 2.30
CA ARG A 23 -1.30 15.93 2.48
C ARG A 23 -2.67 15.28 2.33
N ARG A 24 -2.84 14.41 1.33
CA ARG A 24 -4.10 13.67 1.11
C ARG A 24 -4.41 12.73 2.26
N ALA A 25 -3.39 12.03 2.79
CA ALA A 25 -3.54 11.18 3.97
C ALA A 25 -4.06 11.99 5.17
N THR A 26 -3.51 13.18 5.41
CA THR A 26 -3.93 14.05 6.52
C THR A 26 -5.34 14.61 6.30
N ALA A 27 -5.75 14.90 5.07
CA ALA A 27 -7.10 15.35 4.76
C ALA A 27 -8.14 14.23 4.91
N SER A 28 -7.79 12.98 4.58
CA SER A 28 -8.65 11.80 4.71
C SER A 28 -8.97 11.43 6.16
N ILE A 29 -8.10 11.75 7.12
CA ILE A 29 -8.32 11.50 8.57
C ILE A 29 -9.51 12.29 9.14
N ARG A 30 -9.92 13.36 8.47
CA ARG A 30 -11.03 14.22 8.94
C ARG A 30 -12.42 13.68 8.61
N ASP A 31 -12.54 12.69 7.74
CA ASP A 31 -13.83 12.06 7.43
C ASP A 31 -14.15 10.95 8.44
N PHE A 32 -15.33 11.06 9.04
CA PHE A 32 -15.90 10.07 9.97
C PHE A 32 -15.90 8.68 9.34
N GLY A 33 -15.05 7.80 9.87
CA GLY A 33 -14.97 6.35 9.68
C GLY A 33 -15.48 5.81 8.35
N ASP A 34 -14.57 5.56 7.40
CA ASP A 34 -14.91 4.89 6.13
C ASP A 34 -15.46 3.48 6.42
N ARG A 35 -16.79 3.31 6.27
CA ARG A 35 -17.44 2.02 6.50
C ARG A 35 -17.03 0.95 5.48
N VAL A 36 -16.62 1.38 4.29
CA VAL A 36 -16.24 0.50 3.18
C VAL A 36 -14.79 0.05 3.32
N ASN A 37 -13.94 0.92 3.84
CA ASN A 37 -12.53 0.63 4.05
C ASN A 37 -12.07 1.07 5.43
N PRO A 38 -12.52 0.41 6.51
CA PRO A 38 -12.23 0.81 7.89
C PRO A 38 -10.73 0.74 8.23
N ASP A 39 -9.97 -0.08 7.52
CA ASP A 39 -8.54 -0.23 7.71
C ASP A 39 -7.74 1.00 7.24
N ALA A 40 -8.32 1.82 6.36
CA ALA A 40 -7.67 3.03 5.84
C ALA A 40 -7.25 4.00 6.96
N ALA A 41 -8.02 4.07 8.03
CA ALA A 41 -7.72 4.92 9.19
C ALA A 41 -6.48 4.47 9.97
N LYS A 42 -6.10 3.17 9.90
CA LYS A 42 -4.95 2.60 10.62
C LYS A 42 -3.62 3.04 10.00
N ASN A 43 -3.55 3.15 8.67
CA ASN A 43 -2.40 3.67 7.96
C ASN A 43 -2.85 4.56 6.78
N PRO A 44 -3.19 5.84 7.05
CA PRO A 44 -3.74 6.74 6.04
C PRO A 44 -2.80 6.96 4.84
N ARG A 45 -1.50 6.94 5.08
CA ARG A 45 -0.51 7.11 4.02
C ARG A 45 -0.49 5.93 3.07
N ALA A 46 -0.51 4.72 3.59
CA ALA A 46 -0.62 3.51 2.78
C ALA A 46 -1.97 3.48 2.05
N ALA A 47 -3.08 3.78 2.73
CA ALA A 47 -4.41 3.79 2.12
C ALA A 47 -4.51 4.73 0.91
N VAL A 48 -3.91 5.93 0.98
CA VAL A 48 -3.87 6.85 -0.17
C VAL A 48 -3.00 6.31 -1.31
N ALA A 49 -1.89 5.64 -0.99
CA ALA A 49 -1.06 5.00 -2.00
C ALA A 49 -1.80 3.82 -2.65
N GLU A 50 -2.53 3.00 -1.89
CA GLU A 50 -3.40 1.94 -2.39
C GLU A 50 -4.46 2.47 -3.36
N GLU A 51 -5.19 3.51 -2.97
CA GLU A 51 -6.17 4.17 -3.83
C GLU A 51 -5.54 4.68 -5.13
N THR A 52 -4.32 5.18 -5.05
CA THR A 52 -3.59 5.66 -6.23
C THR A 52 -3.22 4.51 -7.15
N VAL A 53 -2.66 3.43 -6.62
CA VAL A 53 -2.33 2.22 -7.38
C VAL A 53 -3.60 1.65 -8.02
N LEU A 54 -4.63 1.37 -7.23
CA LEU A 54 -5.88 0.78 -7.72
C LEU A 54 -6.53 1.66 -8.80
N GLY A 55 -6.60 2.98 -8.56
CA GLY A 55 -7.16 3.91 -9.53
C GLY A 55 -6.41 3.93 -10.87
N LEU A 56 -5.08 3.82 -10.86
CA LEU A 56 -4.25 3.73 -12.06
C LEU A 56 -4.43 2.39 -12.78
N LEU A 57 -4.50 1.27 -12.04
CA LEU A 57 -4.77 -0.04 -12.63
C LEU A 57 -6.15 -0.11 -13.28
N LEU A 58 -7.16 0.49 -12.65
CA LEU A 58 -8.52 0.55 -13.19
C LEU A 58 -8.65 1.48 -14.41
N LEU A 59 -7.73 2.43 -14.57
CA LEU A 59 -7.74 3.40 -15.65
C LEU A 59 -7.01 2.93 -16.91
N ASP A 60 -5.88 2.21 -16.77
CA ASP A 60 -4.95 1.96 -17.88
C ASP A 60 -4.50 0.49 -17.95
N ASP A 61 -4.68 -0.12 -19.12
CA ASP A 61 -4.29 -1.51 -19.42
C ASP A 61 -2.80 -1.74 -19.28
N SER A 62 -1.97 -0.76 -19.66
CA SER A 62 -0.52 -0.89 -19.57
C SER A 62 -0.05 -1.02 -18.13
N HIS A 63 -0.72 -0.33 -17.21
CA HIS A 63 -0.48 -0.42 -15.77
C HIS A 63 -0.91 -1.77 -15.22
N ARG A 64 -2.05 -2.33 -15.65
CA ARG A 64 -2.49 -3.68 -15.25
C ARG A 64 -1.49 -4.74 -15.69
N ARG A 65 -1.05 -4.70 -16.96
CA ARG A 65 -0.04 -5.63 -17.47
C ARG A 65 1.28 -5.52 -16.72
N LEU A 66 1.69 -4.31 -16.34
CA LEU A 66 2.89 -4.10 -15.55
C LEU A 66 2.76 -4.73 -14.15
N ALA A 67 1.60 -4.59 -13.51
CA ALA A 67 1.30 -5.17 -12.21
C ALA A 67 1.22 -6.70 -12.28
N ALA A 68 0.42 -7.25 -13.20
CA ALA A 68 0.22 -8.68 -13.40
C ALA A 68 1.53 -9.41 -13.75
N SER A 69 2.40 -8.80 -14.57
CA SER A 69 3.72 -9.38 -14.88
C SER A 69 4.72 -9.36 -13.72
N GLY A 70 4.36 -8.86 -12.55
CA GLY A 70 5.24 -8.72 -11.38
C GLY A 70 6.33 -7.64 -11.51
N LYS A 71 6.42 -6.96 -12.64
CA LYS A 71 7.45 -5.92 -12.88
C LYS A 71 7.28 -4.68 -12.02
N LEU A 72 6.09 -4.45 -11.48
CA LEU A 72 5.83 -3.38 -10.52
C LEU A 72 6.46 -3.67 -9.14
N GLY A 73 6.78 -4.95 -8.85
CA GLY A 73 7.37 -5.37 -7.59
C GLY A 73 6.40 -5.21 -6.40
N LEU A 74 5.09 -5.28 -6.66
CA LEU A 74 4.03 -5.32 -5.65
C LEU A 74 3.34 -6.68 -5.68
N THR A 75 2.92 -7.11 -4.51
CA THR A 75 2.03 -8.24 -4.28
C THR A 75 0.80 -7.78 -3.51
N ALA A 76 -0.24 -8.59 -3.44
CA ALA A 76 -1.42 -8.28 -2.62
C ALA A 76 -1.05 -8.10 -1.13
N ASP A 77 0.00 -8.76 -0.65
CA ASP A 77 0.44 -8.67 0.74
C ASP A 77 1.07 -7.31 1.10
N ASP A 78 1.52 -6.55 0.12
CA ASP A 78 2.04 -5.20 0.35
C ASP A 78 0.94 -4.17 0.67
N PHE A 79 -0.34 -4.54 0.45
CA PHE A 79 -1.49 -3.71 0.78
C PHE A 79 -1.88 -3.87 2.24
N PHE A 80 -2.30 -2.78 2.88
CA PHE A 80 -2.66 -2.73 4.29
C PHE A 80 -4.15 -2.95 4.52
N THR A 81 -4.98 -2.56 3.56
CA THR A 81 -6.42 -2.68 3.69
C THR A 81 -6.93 -3.99 3.08
N ALA A 82 -7.96 -4.58 3.69
CA ALA A 82 -8.59 -5.79 3.16
C ALA A 82 -9.16 -5.56 1.75
N LEU A 83 -9.74 -4.39 1.51
CA LEU A 83 -10.23 -3.98 0.19
C LEU A 83 -9.09 -3.89 -0.82
N GLY A 84 -7.98 -3.25 -0.46
CA GLY A 84 -6.82 -3.10 -1.33
C GLY A 84 -6.20 -4.43 -1.73
N LYS A 85 -6.01 -5.33 -0.77
CA LYS A 85 -5.47 -6.68 -1.01
C LYS A 85 -6.33 -7.46 -2.02
N ARG A 86 -7.63 -7.51 -1.79
CA ARG A 86 -8.56 -8.22 -2.66
C ARG A 86 -8.59 -7.61 -4.06
N ALA A 87 -8.77 -6.29 -4.14
CA ALA A 87 -8.90 -5.60 -5.42
C ALA A 87 -7.64 -5.75 -6.27
N TYR A 88 -6.44 -5.59 -5.70
CA TYR A 88 -5.19 -5.78 -6.42
C TYR A 88 -5.03 -7.22 -6.93
N GLY A 89 -5.28 -8.20 -6.06
CA GLY A 89 -5.18 -9.61 -6.42
C GLY A 89 -6.14 -9.99 -7.56
N ASP A 90 -7.40 -9.53 -7.49
CA ASP A 90 -8.40 -9.84 -8.50
C ASP A 90 -8.13 -9.14 -9.83
N ILE A 91 -7.69 -7.87 -9.81
CA ILE A 91 -7.29 -7.15 -11.03
C ILE A 91 -6.14 -7.88 -11.74
N CYS A 92 -5.09 -8.28 -11.01
CA CYS A 92 -3.96 -9.00 -11.60
C CYS A 92 -4.39 -10.36 -12.14
N ARG A 93 -5.19 -11.13 -11.39
CA ARG A 93 -5.70 -12.43 -11.82
C ARG A 93 -6.56 -12.35 -13.09
N MET A 94 -7.42 -11.32 -13.18
CA MET A 94 -8.25 -11.09 -14.37
C MET A 94 -7.40 -10.70 -15.58
N GLU A 95 -6.40 -9.83 -15.40
CA GLU A 95 -5.50 -9.42 -16.49
C GLU A 95 -4.68 -10.58 -17.05
N GLU A 96 -4.34 -11.58 -16.20
CA GLU A 96 -3.65 -12.81 -16.61
C GLU A 96 -4.58 -13.84 -17.29
N SER A 97 -5.89 -13.69 -17.15
CA SER A 97 -6.85 -14.60 -17.75
C SER A 97 -7.02 -14.36 -19.25
N ASP A 98 -7.45 -15.40 -19.97
CA ASP A 98 -7.70 -15.32 -21.43
C ASP A 98 -8.77 -14.29 -21.82
N HIS A 99 -9.65 -13.91 -20.88
CA HIS A 99 -10.73 -12.95 -21.13
C HIS A 99 -10.30 -11.50 -20.87
N GLY A 100 -9.14 -11.29 -20.25
CA GLY A 100 -8.67 -9.97 -19.87
C GLY A 100 -9.46 -9.34 -18.71
N PHE A 101 -9.12 -8.10 -18.37
CA PHE A 101 -9.76 -7.38 -17.29
C PHE A 101 -11.08 -6.74 -17.75
N ASP A 102 -12.15 -6.98 -17.01
CA ASP A 102 -13.43 -6.27 -17.10
C ASP A 102 -13.85 -5.79 -15.70
N PHE A 103 -14.04 -4.48 -15.56
CA PHE A 103 -14.44 -3.87 -14.29
C PHE A 103 -15.77 -4.42 -13.75
N SER A 104 -16.70 -4.77 -14.62
CA SER A 104 -18.02 -5.29 -14.22
C SER A 104 -17.91 -6.65 -13.52
N MET A 105 -16.92 -7.46 -13.88
CA MET A 105 -16.70 -8.78 -13.27
C MET A 105 -16.24 -8.70 -11.81
N LEU A 106 -15.63 -7.58 -11.40
CA LEU A 106 -15.33 -7.36 -9.98
C LEU A 106 -16.60 -7.35 -9.13
N GLY A 107 -17.75 -7.00 -9.69
CA GLY A 107 -19.03 -6.99 -8.98
C GLY A 107 -19.50 -8.35 -8.49
N GLU A 108 -18.90 -9.47 -8.93
CA GLU A 108 -19.18 -10.79 -8.41
C GLU A 108 -18.57 -11.01 -7.01
N ASP A 109 -17.40 -10.40 -6.75
CA ASP A 109 -16.64 -10.57 -5.51
C ASP A 109 -16.72 -9.36 -4.56
N PHE A 110 -17.21 -8.20 -5.06
CA PHE A 110 -17.27 -6.95 -4.30
C PHE A 110 -18.71 -6.46 -4.14
N SER A 111 -19.02 -5.96 -2.95
CA SER A 111 -20.30 -5.32 -2.68
C SER A 111 -20.47 -4.03 -3.50
N THR A 112 -21.72 -3.56 -3.63
CA THR A 112 -22.03 -2.30 -4.34
C THR A 112 -21.25 -1.11 -3.79
N ASP A 113 -21.07 -1.04 -2.47
CA ASP A 113 -20.33 0.05 -1.82
C ASP A 113 -18.84 -0.04 -2.11
N GLU A 114 -18.26 -1.24 -2.09
CA GLU A 114 -16.86 -1.47 -2.48
C GLU A 114 -16.62 -1.14 -3.95
N MET A 115 -17.51 -1.58 -4.84
CA MET A 115 -17.47 -1.21 -6.26
C MET A 115 -17.54 0.32 -6.45
N GLY A 116 -18.44 0.98 -5.72
CA GLY A 116 -18.53 2.44 -5.70
C GLY A 116 -17.24 3.10 -5.20
N ARG A 117 -16.50 2.46 -4.29
CA ARG A 117 -15.19 2.95 -3.83
C ARG A 117 -14.13 2.79 -4.91
N LEU A 118 -14.04 1.64 -5.55
CA LEU A 118 -13.12 1.38 -6.65
C LEU A 118 -13.36 2.33 -7.82
N GLU A 119 -14.61 2.55 -8.19
CA GLU A 119 -14.98 3.52 -9.21
C GLU A 119 -14.59 4.96 -8.84
N ARG A 120 -14.70 5.36 -7.58
CA ARG A 120 -14.20 6.67 -7.12
C ARG A 120 -12.68 6.78 -7.24
N CYS A 121 -11.93 5.70 -6.97
CA CYS A 121 -10.48 5.70 -7.18
C CYS A 121 -10.14 5.93 -8.66
N ARG A 122 -10.82 5.23 -9.57
CA ARG A 122 -10.67 5.39 -11.03
C ARG A 122 -11.00 6.82 -11.47
N LYS A 123 -12.19 7.33 -11.13
CA LYS A 123 -12.64 8.68 -11.50
C LYS A 123 -11.72 9.78 -10.95
N ARG A 124 -11.20 9.61 -9.75
CA ARG A 124 -10.22 10.55 -9.19
C ARG A 124 -8.97 10.63 -10.05
N ARG A 125 -8.51 9.50 -10.59
CA ARG A 125 -7.36 9.48 -11.50
C ARG A 125 -7.68 10.08 -12.86
N GLU A 126 -8.85 9.84 -13.40
CA GLU A 126 -9.31 10.47 -14.66
C GLU A 126 -9.27 12.00 -14.61
N GLN A 127 -9.54 12.59 -13.45
CA GLN A 127 -9.53 14.04 -13.24
C GLN A 127 -8.11 14.64 -13.12
N LEU A 128 -7.08 13.80 -13.03
CA LEU A 128 -5.69 14.23 -12.88
C LEU A 128 -4.96 14.07 -14.20
N SER A 129 -4.11 15.03 -14.54
CA SER A 129 -3.31 15.02 -15.77
C SER A 129 -2.13 14.06 -15.72
N GLU A 130 -1.67 13.69 -14.52
CA GLU A 130 -0.49 12.84 -14.32
C GLU A 130 -0.90 11.42 -13.91
N ASN A 131 -0.94 10.51 -14.89
CA ASN A 131 -1.29 9.12 -14.71
C ASN A 131 -0.25 8.17 -15.30
N GLY A 132 0.99 8.62 -15.43
CA GLY A 132 2.08 7.83 -15.98
C GLY A 132 2.60 6.73 -15.05
N THR A 133 3.43 5.85 -15.61
CA THR A 133 4.08 4.75 -14.88
C THR A 133 4.97 5.25 -13.72
N ASP A 134 5.48 6.48 -13.80
CA ASP A 134 6.25 7.12 -12.74
C ASP A 134 5.40 7.38 -11.49
N VAL A 135 4.14 7.78 -11.66
CA VAL A 135 3.18 7.96 -10.55
C VAL A 135 2.82 6.61 -9.93
N LEU A 136 2.58 5.59 -10.77
CA LEU A 136 2.31 4.24 -10.31
C LEU A 136 3.48 3.68 -9.50
N THR A 137 4.70 3.81 -10.02
CA THR A 137 5.92 3.35 -9.34
C THR A 137 6.14 4.09 -8.02
N ALA A 138 5.92 5.40 -7.99
CA ALA A 138 6.05 6.19 -6.76
C ALA A 138 5.04 5.74 -5.67
N ALA A 139 3.80 5.44 -6.06
CA ALA A 139 2.80 4.92 -5.12
C ALA A 139 3.16 3.50 -4.63
N ALA A 140 3.67 2.64 -5.52
CA ALA A 140 4.19 1.32 -5.16
C ALA A 140 5.36 1.39 -4.18
N ASP A 141 6.30 2.32 -4.39
CA ASP A 141 7.41 2.56 -3.47
C ASP A 141 6.94 2.97 -2.07
N VAL A 142 5.87 3.78 -1.99
CA VAL A 142 5.27 4.15 -0.70
C VAL A 142 4.72 2.92 0.02
N LEU A 143 3.98 2.04 -0.67
CA LEU A 143 3.42 0.82 -0.08
C LEU A 143 4.54 -0.08 0.47
N ARG A 144 5.57 -0.34 -0.33
CA ARG A 144 6.72 -1.15 0.11
C ARG A 144 7.43 -0.55 1.32
N ALA A 145 7.63 0.78 1.31
CA ALA A 145 8.28 1.47 2.43
C ALA A 145 7.45 1.41 3.73
N GLU A 146 6.13 1.54 3.63
CA GLU A 146 5.24 1.42 4.79
C GLU A 146 5.19 -0.03 5.29
N HIS A 147 5.13 -1.02 4.39
CA HIS A 147 5.19 -2.44 4.76
C HIS A 147 6.50 -2.78 5.49
N ALA A 148 7.65 -2.32 4.99
CA ALA A 148 8.95 -2.52 5.63
C ALA A 148 9.02 -1.93 7.05
N LYS A 149 8.39 -0.78 7.29
CA LYS A 149 8.30 -0.17 8.63
C LYS A 149 7.46 -1.02 9.58
N GLY A 150 6.33 -1.55 9.11
CA GLY A 150 5.47 -2.43 9.90
C GLY A 150 6.20 -3.71 10.31
N SER A 151 6.96 -4.32 9.39
CA SER A 151 7.77 -5.50 9.64
C SER A 151 8.91 -5.24 10.63
N SER A 152 9.57 -4.09 10.52
CA SER A 152 10.67 -3.71 11.43
C SER A 152 10.18 -3.43 12.85
N GLY A 153 9.00 -2.84 12.99
CA GLY A 153 8.35 -2.61 14.28
C GLY A 153 8.00 -3.91 15.00
N SER A 154 7.56 -4.92 14.27
CA SER A 154 7.28 -6.26 14.79
C SER A 154 8.55 -6.95 15.31
N LEU A 155 9.64 -6.91 14.54
CA LEU A 155 10.93 -7.48 14.95
C LEU A 155 11.53 -6.78 16.20
N SER A 156 11.35 -5.47 16.31
CA SER A 156 11.78 -4.73 17.50
C SER A 156 10.97 -5.12 18.73
N GLY A 157 9.65 -5.27 18.59
CA GLY A 157 8.77 -5.74 19.67
C GLY A 157 9.11 -7.15 20.15
N ASP A 158 9.42 -8.07 19.25
CA ASP A 158 9.83 -9.43 19.56
C ASP A 158 11.20 -9.46 20.26
N LEU A 159 12.14 -8.61 19.87
CA LEU A 159 13.43 -8.47 20.52
C LEU A 159 13.32 -7.89 21.93
N GLU A 160 12.45 -6.90 22.12
CA GLU A 160 12.18 -6.36 23.46
C GLU A 160 11.47 -7.38 24.38
N ALA A 161 10.50 -8.13 23.84
CA ALA A 161 9.85 -9.21 24.58
C ALA A 161 10.85 -10.30 25.00
N LYS A 162 11.76 -10.71 24.12
CA LYS A 162 12.84 -11.66 24.42
C LYS A 162 13.83 -11.10 25.46
N ARG A 163 14.18 -9.82 25.36
CA ARG A 163 15.05 -9.16 26.38
C ARG A 163 14.39 -9.14 27.75
N ARG A 164 13.09 -8.82 27.83
CA ARG A 164 12.35 -8.85 29.11
C ARG A 164 12.23 -10.25 29.67
N ALA A 165 12.00 -11.27 28.85
CA ALA A 165 11.96 -12.67 29.27
C ALA A 165 13.31 -13.15 29.81
N LEU A 166 14.41 -12.77 29.16
CA LEU A 166 15.78 -13.06 29.59
C LEU A 166 16.15 -12.35 30.91
N ALA A 167 15.70 -11.12 31.11
CA ALA A 167 15.92 -10.39 32.36
C ALA A 167 15.19 -11.05 33.53
N LEU A 168 13.95 -11.48 33.36
CA LEU A 168 13.14 -12.18 34.36
C LEU A 168 13.67 -13.58 34.68
N SER A 169 14.39 -14.23 33.76
CA SER A 169 15.00 -15.55 34.02
C SER A 169 16.28 -15.45 34.83
N LYS A 170 17.01 -14.31 34.79
CA LYS A 170 18.23 -14.08 35.57
C LYS A 170 17.94 -13.81 37.05
N ASP A 171 16.79 -13.22 37.38
CA ASP A 171 16.40 -12.95 38.79
C ASP A 171 15.89 -14.21 39.54
N LYS A 172 15.73 -15.34 38.87
CA LYS A 172 15.28 -16.61 39.48
C LYS A 172 16.37 -17.59 39.83
N THR A 173 17.61 -17.16 39.92
CA THR A 173 18.67 -18.05 40.46
C THR A 173 18.59 -18.02 41.98
N PRO A 174 18.17 -19.11 42.66
CA PRO A 174 18.15 -19.13 44.13
C PRO A 174 19.58 -19.13 44.63
N ALA A 175 19.88 -18.20 45.53
CA ALA A 175 21.07 -18.25 46.37
C ALA A 175 21.01 -19.52 47.18
N ASN A 176 21.72 -20.56 46.74
CA ASN A 176 21.96 -21.75 47.54
C ASN A 176 23.03 -21.38 48.57
N GLY A 177 22.55 -20.98 49.75
CA GLY A 177 23.39 -20.79 50.91
C GLY A 177 23.88 -22.13 51.41
N ASN A 178 25.16 -22.23 51.51
CA ASN A 178 25.92 -23.29 52.12
C ASN A 178 25.72 -23.22 53.64
N ASN A 179 25.40 -24.33 54.27
CA ASN A 179 25.76 -24.61 55.65
C ASN A 179 26.23 -26.09 55.77
#